data_6b69be107190b641093539b6cabad999
#
_entry.id   6b69be107190b641093539b6cabad999
#
_cell.length_a   1.000
_cell.length_b   1.000
_cell.length_c   1.000
_cell.angle_alpha   90.00
_cell.angle_beta   90.00
_cell.angle_gamma   90.00
#
_symmetry.space_group_name_H-M   'P 1'
#
loop_
_entity.id
_entity.type
_entity.pdbx_description
1 polymer ?
#
loop_
_entity_poly.entity_id
_entity_poly.type
_entity_poly.pdbx_seq_one_letter_code
_entity_poly.pdbx_strand_id
1 'polypeptide(L)'
;MSDHLQHECGIAMLRLLKPLEYYKEKYGTPFYGINKMYLMLEKQHNRGQDGAGLASVKFDMQPGERYISRIRSNNSQPIQDIFNQINTRISDILKENPEIRNDTEAQKHLLPYIGNIFLGHVRYGTFGKNSIENVHPFLRQNNWIYRNLIVAGNFNMTNSKELFQKLVELGQHPKEQTDTVTIMERIGHFLDTEVENLYQKLKAEGYSKKDAAAEIPNQLDVAKILKKSAYIWDGGYAMSGIIGHGDAFVIRDPAGIRPAYYYKDDEIVVVASERPVIQTAFNLDFEQITELNPGSAIIIKKNGNVSIEEILPALPYKACSFERIYFSRGSDKEIYQERKKLGALLFPKILNSVDEDLKNTVFAYIPNTAETSFYGLIEEADAHLNEYKKNQILKLGNNISEEKLEEILSLHPTTEKVAIKDAKLRTFITEDSSRNDLVAHVYDITYGSVRKNIDNLVIIDDSIVRGTTLRNSILRIINRLNPKKIIVLSSAPQIRYPDCYGIDMARLEDLVAFEAALELHKERGSDHIIKEVYEKCKSQVDLEDSQVINYVKEIYAPFSDEEISAKITELLVPEEMNCPVEIIFQSVENLHKACPKNLGDWYFTGDYPTAGGNRVVNRAYINFFEGNKERAY
;
A
#
# COMPACT_ATOMS: atom_id res chain seq x y z
N MET A 1 -4.19 -6.80 13.26
CA MET A 1 -3.45 -5.52 13.18
C MET A 1 -2.94 -5.24 14.57
N SER A 2 -1.70 -5.58 14.82
CA SER A 2 -1.05 -5.31 16.11
C SER A 2 -0.87 -3.81 16.32
N ASP A 3 -0.43 -3.09 15.31
CA ASP A 3 -0.35 -1.63 15.33
C ASP A 3 -1.24 -1.03 14.23
N HIS A 4 -1.82 0.14 14.48
CA HIS A 4 -2.58 0.88 13.46
C HIS A 4 -1.61 1.48 12.43
N LEU A 5 -1.05 0.60 11.57
CA LEU A 5 -0.36 1.08 10.38
C LEU A 5 -1.39 1.69 9.44
N GLN A 6 -1.13 2.92 9.07
CA GLN A 6 -1.92 3.61 8.09
C GLN A 6 -1.50 3.11 6.70
N HIS A 7 -2.49 2.70 5.90
CA HIS A 7 -2.30 2.01 4.63
C HIS A 7 -1.92 2.97 3.50
N GLU A 8 -1.59 2.40 2.35
CA GLU A 8 -1.28 3.10 1.12
C GLU A 8 -2.54 3.43 0.33
N CYS A 9 -2.45 4.48 -0.51
CA CYS A 9 -3.51 4.82 -1.46
C CYS A 9 -3.68 3.75 -2.56
N GLY A 10 -4.84 3.76 -3.22
CA GLY A 10 -5.13 2.91 -4.38
C GLY A 10 -5.65 3.73 -5.56
N ILE A 11 -5.15 3.43 -6.77
CA ILE A 11 -5.62 4.02 -8.03
C ILE A 11 -6.45 3.02 -8.83
N ALA A 12 -7.43 3.53 -9.56
CA ALA A 12 -8.22 2.78 -10.53
C ALA A 12 -8.50 3.65 -11.75
N MET A 13 -8.13 3.20 -12.93
CA MET A 13 -8.45 3.87 -14.21
C MET A 13 -9.17 2.89 -15.12
N LEU A 14 -10.24 3.34 -15.76
CA LEU A 14 -10.98 2.57 -16.75
C LEU A 14 -11.28 3.43 -17.98
N ARG A 15 -10.83 2.99 -19.14
CA ARG A 15 -11.15 3.55 -20.45
C ARG A 15 -12.06 2.61 -21.22
N LEU A 16 -13.23 3.08 -21.65
CA LEU A 16 -14.18 2.39 -22.49
C LEU A 16 -13.85 2.66 -23.97
N LEU A 17 -13.44 1.65 -24.73
CA LEU A 17 -12.98 1.80 -26.12
C LEU A 17 -14.11 1.83 -27.15
N LYS A 18 -15.30 1.35 -26.78
CA LYS A 18 -16.51 1.36 -27.62
C LYS A 18 -17.46 2.50 -27.22
N PRO A 19 -18.43 2.86 -28.06
CA PRO A 19 -19.50 3.77 -27.68
C PRO A 19 -20.34 3.22 -26.51
N LEU A 20 -20.97 4.10 -25.73
CA LEU A 20 -21.77 3.68 -24.56
C LEU A 20 -22.94 2.76 -24.93
N GLU A 21 -23.52 2.91 -26.14
CA GLU A 21 -24.58 2.03 -26.64
C GLU A 21 -24.11 0.56 -26.71
N TYR A 22 -22.87 0.32 -27.13
CA TYR A 22 -22.31 -1.03 -27.15
C TYR A 22 -22.38 -1.71 -25.76
N TYR A 23 -22.04 -0.99 -24.69
CA TYR A 23 -22.09 -1.54 -23.33
C TYR A 23 -23.50 -1.75 -22.84
N LYS A 24 -24.46 -0.89 -23.27
CA LYS A 24 -25.86 -1.08 -23.00
C LYS A 24 -26.40 -2.35 -23.68
N GLU A 25 -26.08 -2.56 -24.95
CA GLU A 25 -26.47 -3.75 -25.70
C GLU A 25 -25.86 -5.03 -25.12
N LYS A 26 -24.56 -5.02 -24.85
CA LYS A 26 -23.82 -6.21 -24.39
C LYS A 26 -24.04 -6.52 -22.92
N TYR A 27 -24.06 -5.52 -22.06
CA TYR A 27 -24.08 -5.67 -20.59
C TYR A 27 -25.38 -5.17 -19.95
N GLY A 28 -26.35 -4.75 -20.74
CA GLY A 28 -27.68 -4.33 -20.28
C GLY A 28 -27.73 -2.93 -19.65
N THR A 29 -26.64 -2.14 -19.68
CA THR A 29 -26.60 -0.83 -19.04
C THR A 29 -25.56 0.11 -19.66
N PRO A 30 -25.90 1.39 -19.89
CA PRO A 30 -24.93 2.42 -20.26
C PRO A 30 -24.04 2.87 -19.09
N PHE A 31 -24.38 2.46 -17.85
CA PHE A 31 -23.62 2.73 -16.63
C PHE A 31 -22.50 1.73 -16.37
N TYR A 32 -22.15 0.90 -17.35
CA TYR A 32 -21.11 -0.14 -17.22
C TYR A 32 -19.82 0.40 -16.59
N GLY A 33 -19.28 1.53 -17.11
CA GLY A 33 -18.04 2.11 -16.62
C GLY A 33 -18.09 2.49 -15.14
N ILE A 34 -19.16 3.19 -14.72
CA ILE A 34 -19.28 3.62 -13.32
C ILE A 34 -19.53 2.44 -12.37
N ASN A 35 -20.29 1.42 -12.82
CA ASN A 35 -20.51 0.21 -12.04
C ASN A 35 -19.20 -0.57 -11.83
N LYS A 36 -18.35 -0.65 -12.87
CA LYS A 36 -17.03 -1.26 -12.75
C LYS A 36 -16.10 -0.46 -11.83
N MET A 37 -16.14 0.87 -11.89
CA MET A 37 -15.38 1.72 -10.99
C MET A 37 -15.79 1.54 -9.52
N TYR A 38 -17.09 1.39 -9.24
CA TYR A 38 -17.56 1.05 -7.89
C TYR A 38 -16.90 -0.24 -7.39
N LEU A 39 -16.97 -1.31 -8.18
CA LEU A 39 -16.37 -2.60 -7.83
C LEU A 39 -14.84 -2.48 -7.63
N MET A 40 -14.16 -1.76 -8.51
CA MET A 40 -12.71 -1.57 -8.40
C MET A 40 -12.32 -0.82 -7.12
N LEU A 41 -13.05 0.23 -6.74
CA LEU A 41 -12.77 0.98 -5.52
C LEU A 41 -13.10 0.15 -4.27
N GLU A 42 -14.24 -0.56 -4.24
CA GLU A 42 -14.60 -1.49 -3.15
C GLU A 42 -13.56 -2.61 -2.98
N LYS A 43 -13.03 -3.12 -4.09
CA LYS A 43 -11.97 -4.14 -4.04
C LYS A 43 -10.61 -3.58 -3.62
N GLN A 44 -10.44 -2.27 -3.52
CA GLN A 44 -9.25 -1.58 -3.03
C GLN A 44 -9.47 -0.90 -1.67
N HIS A 45 -10.60 -1.10 -0.98
CA HIS A 45 -10.88 -0.47 0.32
C HIS A 45 -9.82 -0.81 1.39
N ASN A 46 -9.10 -1.93 1.24
CA ASN A 46 -7.97 -2.28 2.10
C ASN A 46 -6.83 -1.25 2.02
N ARG A 47 -6.66 -0.55 0.89
CA ARG A 47 -5.59 0.43 0.69
C ARG A 47 -5.94 1.81 1.27
N GLY A 48 -7.21 2.22 1.26
CA GLY A 48 -7.60 3.54 1.76
C GLY A 48 -9.03 3.60 2.26
N GLN A 49 -9.21 4.13 3.47
CA GLN A 49 -10.51 4.26 4.14
C GLN A 49 -10.83 5.69 4.58
N ASP A 50 -9.86 6.63 4.49
CA ASP A 50 -10.01 8.01 4.97
C ASP A 50 -10.55 8.96 3.91
N GLY A 51 -10.65 8.50 2.68
CA GLY A 51 -11.23 9.26 1.60
C GLY A 51 -11.34 8.46 0.32
N ALA A 52 -12.25 8.86 -0.54
CA ALA A 52 -12.40 8.33 -1.90
C ALA A 52 -12.80 9.43 -2.87
N GLY A 53 -12.47 9.22 -4.13
CA GLY A 53 -12.91 10.13 -5.17
C GLY A 53 -12.96 9.47 -6.54
N LEU A 54 -13.76 10.07 -7.39
CA LEU A 54 -13.97 9.64 -8.76
C LEU A 54 -14.03 10.84 -9.68
N ALA A 55 -13.38 10.74 -10.83
CA ALA A 55 -13.57 11.64 -11.95
C ALA A 55 -13.94 10.85 -13.20
N SER A 56 -14.74 11.46 -14.08
CA SER A 56 -15.05 10.92 -15.40
C SER A 56 -14.96 12.01 -16.46
N VAL A 57 -14.60 11.62 -17.69
CA VAL A 57 -14.53 12.51 -18.83
C VAL A 57 -15.38 11.92 -19.97
N LYS A 58 -16.26 12.75 -20.53
CA LYS A 58 -17.06 12.48 -21.72
C LYS A 58 -16.32 13.00 -22.95
N PHE A 59 -16.35 12.24 -24.02
CA PHE A 59 -15.75 12.65 -25.29
C PHE A 59 -16.78 13.28 -26.21
N ASP A 60 -16.29 14.15 -27.11
CA ASP A 60 -17.07 14.73 -28.19
C ASP A 60 -18.27 15.58 -27.74
N MET A 61 -18.14 16.20 -26.56
CA MET A 61 -19.13 17.15 -26.05
C MET A 61 -18.98 18.51 -26.74
N GLN A 62 -20.10 19.20 -26.92
CA GLN A 62 -20.10 20.52 -27.54
C GLN A 62 -19.60 21.60 -26.55
N PRO A 63 -19.05 22.73 -27.07
CA PRO A 63 -18.73 23.88 -26.24
C PRO A 63 -19.96 24.36 -25.45
N GLY A 64 -19.80 24.56 -24.13
CA GLY A 64 -20.88 24.88 -23.20
C GLY A 64 -21.47 23.68 -22.46
N GLU A 65 -21.19 22.46 -22.90
CA GLU A 65 -21.62 21.25 -22.21
C GLU A 65 -20.56 20.76 -21.19
N ARG A 66 -21.03 20.19 -20.09
CA ARG A 66 -20.16 19.65 -19.06
C ARG A 66 -19.58 18.30 -19.50
N TYR A 67 -18.26 18.21 -19.66
CA TYR A 67 -17.57 16.99 -20.06
C TYR A 67 -16.71 16.35 -18.95
N ILE A 68 -16.37 17.09 -17.90
CA ILE A 68 -15.69 16.56 -16.72
C ILE A 68 -16.65 16.53 -15.53
N SER A 69 -16.76 15.40 -14.87
CA SER A 69 -17.42 15.24 -13.57
C SER A 69 -16.42 14.74 -12.55
N ARG A 70 -16.40 15.36 -11.36
CA ARG A 70 -15.55 14.97 -10.24
C ARG A 70 -16.33 15.01 -8.94
N ILE A 71 -16.14 13.99 -8.10
CA ILE A 71 -16.67 13.90 -6.74
C ILE A 71 -15.60 13.36 -5.81
N ARG A 72 -15.61 13.80 -4.56
CA ARG A 72 -14.69 13.37 -3.50
C ARG A 72 -15.43 13.31 -2.18
N SER A 73 -15.02 12.41 -1.29
CA SER A 73 -15.53 12.31 0.06
C SER A 73 -14.43 11.91 1.04
N ASN A 74 -14.50 12.44 2.25
CA ASN A 74 -13.69 12.07 3.42
C ASN A 74 -14.58 11.66 4.60
N ASN A 75 -15.82 11.23 4.33
CA ASN A 75 -16.73 10.68 5.31
C ASN A 75 -16.24 9.30 5.80
N SER A 76 -16.84 8.77 6.86
CA SER A 76 -16.47 7.47 7.46
C SER A 76 -16.61 6.26 6.51
N GLN A 77 -17.44 6.37 5.48
CA GLN A 77 -17.62 5.39 4.40
C GLN A 77 -17.53 6.09 3.03
N PRO A 78 -16.34 6.55 2.64
CA PRO A 78 -16.20 7.51 1.56
C PRO A 78 -16.60 6.94 0.19
N ILE A 79 -16.36 5.65 -0.08
CA ILE A 79 -16.76 5.00 -1.35
C ILE A 79 -18.29 4.99 -1.44
N GLN A 80 -18.98 4.51 -0.42
CA GLN A 80 -20.44 4.48 -0.41
C GLN A 80 -21.04 5.87 -0.53
N ASP A 81 -20.46 6.85 0.15
CA ASP A 81 -20.93 8.24 0.12
C ASP A 81 -20.87 8.81 -1.31
N ILE A 82 -19.76 8.69 -2.03
CA ILE A 82 -19.64 9.21 -3.40
C ILE A 82 -20.63 8.51 -4.36
N PHE A 83 -20.79 7.18 -4.25
CA PHE A 83 -21.71 6.47 -5.15
C PHE A 83 -23.17 6.70 -4.80
N ASN A 84 -23.54 6.90 -3.55
CA ASN A 84 -24.88 7.34 -3.15
C ASN A 84 -25.21 8.72 -3.73
N GLN A 85 -24.29 9.68 -3.64
CA GLN A 85 -24.48 11.00 -4.23
C GLN A 85 -24.60 10.94 -5.75
N ILE A 86 -23.80 10.12 -6.43
CA ILE A 86 -23.90 9.91 -7.89
C ILE A 86 -25.25 9.33 -8.27
N ASN A 87 -25.67 8.25 -7.60
CA ASN A 87 -26.94 7.57 -7.87
C ASN A 87 -28.15 8.49 -7.62
N THR A 88 -28.12 9.28 -6.55
CA THR A 88 -29.16 10.27 -6.27
C THR A 88 -29.27 11.29 -7.40
N ARG A 89 -28.15 11.89 -7.82
CA ARG A 89 -28.13 12.88 -8.90
C ARG A 89 -28.62 12.31 -10.23
N ILE A 90 -28.19 11.09 -10.59
CA ILE A 90 -28.64 10.40 -11.80
C ILE A 90 -30.15 10.12 -11.71
N SER A 91 -30.62 9.60 -10.58
CA SER A 91 -32.04 9.29 -10.35
C SER A 91 -32.91 10.54 -10.45
N ASP A 92 -32.50 11.65 -9.90
CA ASP A 92 -33.26 12.89 -9.93
C ASP A 92 -33.36 13.45 -11.36
N ILE A 93 -32.27 13.47 -12.13
CA ILE A 93 -32.28 13.89 -13.54
C ILE A 93 -33.18 12.96 -14.37
N LEU A 94 -33.12 11.64 -14.14
CA LEU A 94 -33.98 10.67 -14.84
C LEU A 94 -35.48 10.75 -14.45
N LYS A 95 -35.80 11.29 -13.29
CA LYS A 95 -37.19 11.60 -12.88
C LYS A 95 -37.71 12.87 -13.58
N GLU A 96 -36.82 13.89 -13.66
CA GLU A 96 -37.16 15.15 -14.35
C GLU A 96 -37.24 15.00 -15.86
N ASN A 97 -36.48 14.05 -16.45
CA ASN A 97 -36.36 13.81 -17.88
C ASN A 97 -36.63 12.31 -18.21
N PRO A 98 -37.83 11.79 -18.03
CA PRO A 98 -38.08 10.36 -18.18
C PRO A 98 -37.89 9.85 -19.62
N GLU A 99 -37.96 10.72 -20.63
CA GLU A 99 -37.77 10.42 -22.05
C GLU A 99 -36.36 9.94 -22.38
N ILE A 100 -35.34 10.39 -21.62
CA ILE A 100 -33.94 10.01 -21.89
C ILE A 100 -33.57 8.59 -21.40
N ARG A 101 -34.47 7.89 -20.69
CA ARG A 101 -34.17 6.57 -20.10
C ARG A 101 -33.70 5.52 -21.09
N ASN A 102 -34.20 5.61 -22.32
CA ASN A 102 -33.86 4.67 -23.38
C ASN A 102 -32.91 5.25 -24.44
N ASP A 103 -32.54 6.51 -24.32
CA ASP A 103 -31.62 7.21 -25.22
C ASP A 103 -30.26 7.38 -24.60
N THR A 104 -29.29 6.56 -25.00
CA THR A 104 -27.93 6.55 -24.45
C THR A 104 -27.15 7.83 -24.76
N GLU A 105 -27.36 8.43 -25.94
CA GLU A 105 -26.70 9.71 -26.27
C GLU A 105 -27.28 10.87 -25.44
N ALA A 106 -28.60 10.95 -25.29
CA ALA A 106 -29.22 11.93 -24.39
C ALA A 106 -28.76 11.76 -22.94
N GLN A 107 -28.63 10.52 -22.47
CA GLN A 107 -28.05 10.22 -21.15
C GLN A 107 -26.59 10.70 -21.04
N LYS A 108 -25.77 10.45 -22.05
CA LYS A 108 -24.39 10.92 -22.09
C LYS A 108 -24.32 12.45 -21.97
N HIS A 109 -25.19 13.18 -22.66
CA HIS A 109 -25.24 14.65 -22.60
C HIS A 109 -25.67 15.16 -21.22
N LEU A 110 -26.77 14.63 -20.67
CA LEU A 110 -27.42 15.18 -19.49
C LEU A 110 -26.90 14.62 -18.17
N LEU A 111 -26.59 13.32 -18.08
CA LEU A 111 -26.22 12.69 -16.82
C LEU A 111 -24.75 12.96 -16.45
N PRO A 112 -24.44 13.34 -15.20
CA PRO A 112 -23.08 13.41 -14.71
C PRO A 112 -22.49 12.01 -14.50
N TYR A 113 -21.19 11.91 -14.45
CA TYR A 113 -20.43 10.67 -14.17
C TYR A 113 -20.61 9.52 -15.18
N ILE A 114 -21.42 9.67 -16.21
CA ILE A 114 -21.35 8.85 -17.42
C ILE A 114 -20.18 9.38 -18.26
N GLY A 115 -19.28 8.52 -18.70
CA GLY A 115 -18.09 8.97 -19.45
C GLY A 115 -17.44 7.84 -20.23
N ASN A 116 -16.44 8.20 -21.01
CA ASN A 116 -15.62 7.28 -21.80
C ASN A 116 -14.36 6.86 -21.05
N ILE A 117 -13.94 7.66 -20.05
CA ILE A 117 -12.81 7.36 -19.20
C ILE A 117 -13.09 7.79 -17.76
N PHE A 118 -12.58 7.00 -16.82
CA PHE A 118 -12.78 7.18 -15.38
C PHE A 118 -11.46 7.08 -14.65
N LEU A 119 -11.32 7.89 -13.60
CA LEU A 119 -10.19 7.84 -12.67
C LEU A 119 -10.72 7.85 -11.24
N GLY A 120 -10.51 6.75 -10.54
CA GLY A 120 -10.90 6.55 -9.15
C GLY A 120 -9.67 6.49 -8.23
N HIS A 121 -9.88 6.84 -6.97
CA HIS A 121 -8.85 6.82 -5.96
C HIS A 121 -9.45 6.49 -4.59
N VAL A 122 -8.75 5.68 -3.82
CA VAL A 122 -8.98 5.47 -2.39
C VAL A 122 -7.78 6.01 -1.63
N ARG A 123 -8.05 6.86 -0.63
CA ARG A 123 -7.03 7.59 0.12
C ARG A 123 -6.84 7.00 1.50
N TYR A 124 -5.57 6.89 1.89
CA TYR A 124 -5.20 6.87 3.27
C TYR A 124 -4.52 8.19 3.66
N GLY A 125 -4.92 8.79 4.77
CA GLY A 125 -4.47 10.11 5.21
C GLY A 125 -3.13 10.07 5.93
N THR A 126 -2.04 9.76 5.24
CA THR A 126 -0.68 9.76 5.81
C THR A 126 -0.14 11.17 6.04
N PHE A 127 -0.53 12.13 5.20
CA PHE A 127 -0.09 13.53 5.28
C PHE A 127 -1.27 14.49 5.37
N GLY A 128 -1.13 15.50 6.25
CA GLY A 128 -2.15 16.53 6.47
C GLY A 128 -3.36 16.01 7.27
N LYS A 129 -4.20 16.94 7.74
CA LYS A 129 -5.48 16.60 8.38
C LYS A 129 -6.37 15.87 7.39
N ASN A 130 -7.32 15.06 7.86
CA ASN A 130 -8.32 14.42 6.99
C ASN A 130 -9.25 15.47 6.35
N SER A 131 -8.66 16.29 5.46
CA SER A 131 -9.33 17.36 4.73
C SER A 131 -9.74 16.89 3.34
N ILE A 132 -10.90 17.33 2.88
CA ILE A 132 -11.41 17.06 1.53
C ILE A 132 -10.48 17.63 0.44
N GLU A 133 -9.71 18.69 0.74
CA GLU A 133 -8.72 19.24 -0.18
C GLU A 133 -7.64 18.24 -0.56
N ASN A 134 -7.30 17.33 0.33
CA ASN A 134 -6.27 16.31 0.11
C ASN A 134 -6.80 15.03 -0.55
N VAL A 135 -8.09 14.93 -0.84
CA VAL A 135 -8.68 13.74 -1.47
C VAL A 135 -8.55 13.83 -2.99
N HIS A 136 -7.96 12.80 -3.59
CA HIS A 136 -7.86 12.67 -5.05
C HIS A 136 -9.21 12.24 -5.68
N PRO A 137 -9.43 12.47 -7.01
CA PRO A 137 -8.55 13.10 -7.99
C PRO A 137 -8.50 14.63 -7.86
N PHE A 138 -7.33 15.20 -8.17
CA PHE A 138 -7.16 16.65 -8.33
C PHE A 138 -7.51 17.06 -9.76
N LEU A 139 -7.92 18.32 -9.94
CA LEU A 139 -8.31 18.86 -11.23
C LEU A 139 -7.69 20.25 -11.42
N ARG A 140 -6.83 20.37 -12.41
CA ARG A 140 -6.34 21.62 -12.96
C ARG A 140 -7.27 22.04 -14.08
N GLN A 141 -7.94 23.17 -13.93
CA GLN A 141 -8.94 23.68 -14.89
C GLN A 141 -8.38 24.74 -15.81
N ASN A 142 -8.80 24.66 -17.07
CA ASN A 142 -8.48 25.64 -18.10
C ASN A 142 -9.63 25.74 -19.11
N ASN A 143 -9.74 26.86 -19.86
CA ASN A 143 -10.74 27.01 -20.91
C ASN A 143 -10.45 26.17 -22.17
N TRP A 144 -9.19 25.82 -22.42
CA TRP A 144 -8.82 24.91 -23.49
C TRP A 144 -8.90 23.48 -23.00
N ILE A 145 -9.72 22.65 -23.68
CA ILE A 145 -9.98 21.26 -23.30
C ILE A 145 -8.69 20.45 -23.09
N TYR A 146 -7.70 20.64 -23.95
CA TYR A 146 -6.41 19.95 -23.93
C TYR A 146 -5.40 20.49 -22.89
N ARG A 147 -5.77 21.53 -22.11
CA ARG A 147 -4.98 22.04 -20.98
C ARG A 147 -5.59 21.66 -19.62
N ASN A 148 -6.76 21.05 -19.61
CA ASN A 148 -7.32 20.47 -18.37
C ASN A 148 -6.57 19.19 -18.03
N LEU A 149 -6.28 19.01 -16.75
CA LEU A 149 -5.55 17.83 -16.25
C LEU A 149 -6.19 17.32 -14.96
N ILE A 150 -6.51 16.04 -14.93
CA ILE A 150 -7.00 15.33 -13.75
C ILE A 150 -5.89 14.39 -13.31
N VAL A 151 -5.51 14.39 -12.03
CA VAL A 151 -4.42 13.55 -11.48
C VAL A 151 -4.86 12.85 -10.21
N ALA A 152 -4.50 11.58 -10.10
CA ALA A 152 -4.56 10.81 -8.87
C ALA A 152 -3.35 9.87 -8.80
N GLY A 153 -2.92 9.53 -7.58
CA GLY A 153 -1.78 8.64 -7.45
C GLY A 153 -1.63 8.03 -6.07
N ASN A 154 -0.95 6.91 -6.02
CA ASN A 154 -0.34 6.35 -4.84
C ASN A 154 1.15 6.69 -4.88
N PHE A 155 1.56 7.70 -4.13
CA PHE A 155 2.93 8.19 -4.19
C PHE A 155 3.32 9.02 -2.97
N ASN A 156 4.63 9.10 -2.77
CA ASN A 156 5.27 10.09 -1.91
C ASN A 156 6.63 10.48 -2.51
N MET A 157 6.90 11.78 -2.53
CA MET A 157 8.16 12.33 -3.01
C MET A 157 9.09 12.64 -1.86
N THR A 158 10.32 12.15 -1.92
CA THR A 158 11.36 12.46 -0.92
C THR A 158 11.85 13.90 -1.04
N ASN A 159 11.71 14.49 -2.24
CA ASN A 159 12.18 15.82 -2.58
C ASN A 159 11.04 16.82 -2.89
N SER A 160 9.88 16.67 -2.24
CA SER A 160 8.70 17.51 -2.51
C SER A 160 8.96 19.03 -2.33
N LYS A 161 9.75 19.41 -1.34
CA LYS A 161 10.14 20.80 -1.09
C LYS A 161 10.99 21.38 -2.24
N GLU A 162 11.94 20.61 -2.75
CA GLU A 162 12.76 20.99 -3.90
C GLU A 162 11.89 21.12 -5.16
N LEU A 163 11.01 20.16 -5.41
CA LEU A 163 10.08 20.20 -6.53
C LEU A 163 9.18 21.43 -6.48
N PHE A 164 8.69 21.80 -5.31
CA PHE A 164 7.91 23.03 -5.10
C PHE A 164 8.73 24.28 -5.41
N GLN A 165 9.97 24.36 -4.92
CA GLN A 165 10.86 25.47 -5.21
C GLN A 165 11.13 25.64 -6.72
N LYS A 166 11.30 24.51 -7.43
CA LYS A 166 11.42 24.52 -8.90
C LYS A 166 10.20 25.11 -9.62
N LEU A 167 8.99 24.91 -9.10
CA LEU A 167 7.78 25.58 -9.65
C LEU A 167 7.83 27.09 -9.44
N VAL A 168 8.27 27.52 -8.25
CA VAL A 168 8.43 28.97 -7.95
C VAL A 168 9.48 29.60 -8.88
N GLU A 169 10.60 28.92 -9.13
CA GLU A 169 11.65 29.37 -10.08
C GLU A 169 11.12 29.47 -11.53
N LEU A 170 10.15 28.64 -11.91
CA LEU A 170 9.43 28.74 -13.19
C LEU A 170 8.42 29.91 -13.24
N GLY A 171 8.30 30.70 -12.18
CA GLY A 171 7.37 31.82 -12.08
C GLY A 171 5.95 31.42 -11.67
N GLN A 172 5.72 30.18 -11.22
CA GLN A 172 4.42 29.76 -10.72
C GLN A 172 4.20 30.21 -9.28
N HIS A 173 2.94 30.32 -8.88
CA HIS A 173 2.54 30.67 -7.51
C HIS A 173 1.47 29.70 -6.99
N PRO A 174 1.85 28.42 -6.70
CA PRO A 174 0.90 27.41 -6.23
C PRO A 174 0.30 27.82 -4.87
N LYS A 175 -0.97 27.51 -4.66
CA LYS A 175 -1.69 27.87 -3.42
C LYS A 175 -1.32 26.96 -2.24
N GLU A 176 -0.84 25.76 -2.52
CA GLU A 176 -0.58 24.71 -1.52
C GLU A 176 0.77 24.03 -1.82
N GLN A 177 1.46 23.63 -0.75
CA GLN A 177 2.76 22.97 -0.82
C GLN A 177 2.64 21.44 -0.74
N THR A 178 1.48 20.88 -1.11
CA THR A 178 1.32 19.42 -1.13
C THR A 178 2.06 18.84 -2.33
N ASP A 179 2.59 17.63 -2.17
CA ASP A 179 3.28 16.91 -3.25
C ASP A 179 2.37 16.69 -4.47
N THR A 180 1.08 16.40 -4.25
CA THR A 180 0.10 16.20 -5.33
C THR A 180 -0.11 17.46 -6.18
N VAL A 181 -0.29 18.62 -5.53
CA VAL A 181 -0.42 19.89 -6.25
C VAL A 181 0.87 20.21 -6.98
N THR A 182 2.02 20.02 -6.33
CA THR A 182 3.34 20.25 -6.92
C THR A 182 3.55 19.42 -8.19
N ILE A 183 3.23 18.13 -8.15
CA ILE A 183 3.35 17.22 -9.31
C ILE A 183 2.35 17.58 -10.40
N MET A 184 1.10 17.84 -10.05
CA MET A 184 0.06 18.23 -11.01
C MET A 184 0.43 19.52 -11.75
N GLU A 185 0.89 20.55 -11.05
CA GLU A 185 1.29 21.82 -11.66
C GLU A 185 2.55 21.68 -12.51
N ARG A 186 3.48 20.79 -12.12
CA ARG A 186 4.64 20.50 -12.94
C ARG A 186 4.28 19.79 -14.24
N ILE A 187 3.42 18.78 -14.21
CA ILE A 187 2.89 18.14 -15.43
C ILE A 187 2.13 19.17 -16.26
N GLY A 188 1.30 20.01 -15.62
CA GLY A 188 0.54 21.07 -16.26
C GLY A 188 1.42 22.11 -16.97
N HIS A 189 2.57 22.46 -16.37
CA HIS A 189 3.54 23.38 -17.00
C HIS A 189 4.09 22.82 -18.32
N PHE A 190 4.52 21.55 -18.33
CA PHE A 190 5.04 20.94 -19.55
C PHE A 190 3.95 20.60 -20.56
N LEU A 191 2.73 20.33 -20.10
CA LEU A 191 1.55 20.23 -20.96
C LEU A 191 1.27 21.56 -21.66
N ASP A 192 1.25 22.68 -20.94
CA ASP A 192 1.05 24.02 -21.52
C ASP A 192 2.16 24.38 -22.52
N THR A 193 3.40 24.05 -22.18
CA THR A 193 4.55 24.28 -23.06
C THR A 193 4.44 23.48 -24.36
N GLU A 194 4.08 22.19 -24.28
CA GLU A 194 3.96 21.37 -25.48
C GLU A 194 2.78 21.80 -26.36
N VAL A 195 1.66 22.16 -25.73
CA VAL A 195 0.49 22.74 -26.43
C VAL A 195 0.86 24.02 -27.16
N GLU A 196 1.60 24.92 -26.51
CA GLU A 196 2.03 26.18 -27.15
C GLU A 196 2.96 25.93 -28.33
N ASN A 197 3.94 25.03 -28.18
CA ASN A 197 4.86 24.66 -29.26
C ASN A 197 4.10 24.08 -30.46
N LEU A 198 3.14 23.20 -30.24
CA LEU A 198 2.28 22.63 -31.29
C LEU A 198 1.41 23.70 -31.95
N TYR A 199 0.83 24.61 -31.16
CA TYR A 199 0.03 25.71 -31.70
C TYR A 199 0.86 26.60 -32.64
N GLN A 200 2.05 27.01 -32.24
CA GLN A 200 2.93 27.82 -33.05
C GLN A 200 3.37 27.10 -34.34
N LYS A 201 3.69 25.81 -34.25
CA LYS A 201 4.01 24.96 -35.40
C LYS A 201 2.85 24.93 -36.41
N LEU A 202 1.64 24.58 -35.95
CA LEU A 202 0.45 24.51 -36.80
C LEU A 202 0.08 25.86 -37.41
N LYS A 203 0.28 26.96 -36.67
CA LYS A 203 0.12 28.31 -37.21
C LYS A 203 1.12 28.61 -38.33
N ALA A 204 2.38 28.21 -38.21
CA ALA A 204 3.40 28.35 -39.24
C ALA A 204 3.10 27.50 -40.49
N GLU A 205 2.43 26.34 -40.30
CA GLU A 205 1.93 25.46 -41.37
C GLU A 205 0.65 26.00 -42.05
N GLY A 206 0.11 27.16 -41.60
CA GLY A 206 -1.03 27.85 -42.25
C GLY A 206 -2.41 27.48 -41.67
N TYR A 207 -2.50 26.71 -40.60
CA TYR A 207 -3.79 26.38 -39.96
C TYR A 207 -4.48 27.64 -39.40
N SER A 208 -5.80 27.72 -39.52
CA SER A 208 -6.59 28.69 -38.77
C SER A 208 -6.46 28.48 -37.25
N LYS A 209 -6.81 29.47 -36.42
CA LYS A 209 -6.80 29.32 -34.96
C LYS A 209 -7.68 28.14 -34.51
N LYS A 210 -8.86 27.98 -35.12
CA LYS A 210 -9.82 26.93 -34.79
C LYS A 210 -9.29 25.54 -35.21
N ASP A 211 -8.73 25.45 -36.43
CA ASP A 211 -8.24 24.16 -36.94
C ASP A 211 -6.97 23.73 -36.21
N ALA A 212 -6.05 24.66 -35.89
CA ALA A 212 -4.90 24.38 -35.04
C ALA A 212 -5.31 23.86 -33.67
N ALA A 213 -6.32 24.47 -33.01
CA ALA A 213 -6.83 24.02 -31.72
C ALA A 213 -7.50 22.64 -31.82
N ALA A 214 -8.13 22.28 -32.92
CA ALA A 214 -8.71 20.96 -33.15
C ALA A 214 -7.65 19.86 -33.38
N GLU A 215 -6.50 20.24 -33.99
CA GLU A 215 -5.43 19.31 -34.35
C GLU A 215 -4.45 19.04 -33.19
N ILE A 216 -4.29 19.95 -32.21
CA ILE A 216 -3.39 19.78 -31.07
C ILE A 216 -3.59 18.43 -30.35
N PRO A 217 -4.81 17.97 -30.00
CA PRO A 217 -5.02 16.68 -29.35
C PRO A 217 -4.44 15.48 -30.12
N ASN A 218 -4.47 15.54 -31.45
CA ASN A 218 -3.99 14.45 -32.31
C ASN A 218 -2.45 14.35 -32.29
N GLN A 219 -1.75 15.50 -32.18
CA GLN A 219 -0.30 15.57 -32.21
C GLN A 219 0.36 15.66 -30.82
N LEU A 220 -0.43 15.77 -29.74
CA LEU A 220 0.10 15.90 -28.39
C LEU A 220 0.91 14.67 -27.98
N ASP A 221 2.18 14.89 -27.63
CA ASP A 221 3.10 13.84 -27.16
C ASP A 221 3.11 13.79 -25.62
N VAL A 222 2.32 12.85 -25.07
CA VAL A 222 2.20 12.65 -23.63
C VAL A 222 3.49 12.08 -23.04
N ALA A 223 4.21 11.21 -23.76
CA ALA A 223 5.48 10.66 -23.29
C ALA A 223 6.53 11.76 -23.09
N LYS A 224 6.62 12.68 -24.02
CA LYS A 224 7.53 13.84 -23.94
C LYS A 224 7.20 14.76 -22.75
N ILE A 225 5.91 14.97 -22.47
CA ILE A 225 5.46 15.76 -21.30
C ILE A 225 5.89 15.05 -20.02
N LEU A 226 5.66 13.73 -19.91
CA LEU A 226 6.02 12.95 -18.74
C LEU A 226 7.55 12.90 -18.54
N LYS A 227 8.34 12.69 -19.59
CA LYS A 227 9.82 12.72 -19.54
C LYS A 227 10.33 14.03 -18.96
N LYS A 228 9.81 15.17 -19.43
CA LYS A 228 10.18 16.50 -18.93
C LYS A 228 9.70 16.76 -17.50
N SER A 229 8.60 16.16 -17.10
CA SER A 229 8.06 16.33 -15.74
C SER A 229 8.82 15.50 -14.72
N ALA A 230 9.09 14.23 -15.05
CA ALA A 230 9.50 13.20 -14.09
C ALA A 230 11.03 13.11 -13.89
N TYR A 231 11.87 13.72 -14.71
CA TYR A 231 13.33 13.52 -14.66
C TYR A 231 14.00 13.92 -13.33
N ILE A 232 13.33 14.75 -12.51
CA ILE A 232 13.80 15.16 -11.19
C ILE A 232 12.97 14.59 -10.04
N TRP A 233 12.05 13.67 -10.33
CA TRP A 233 11.25 13.07 -9.27
C TRP A 233 12.06 12.01 -8.53
N ASP A 234 12.16 12.15 -7.22
CA ASP A 234 12.70 11.15 -6.32
C ASP A 234 11.59 10.68 -5.38
N GLY A 235 11.33 9.38 -5.35
CA GLY A 235 10.27 8.80 -4.52
C GLY A 235 9.69 7.50 -5.08
N GLY A 236 8.70 6.96 -4.37
CA GLY A 236 7.91 5.82 -4.82
C GLY A 236 6.55 6.27 -5.36
N TYR A 237 6.20 5.93 -6.60
CA TYR A 237 4.95 6.40 -7.19
C TYR A 237 4.33 5.49 -8.25
N ALA A 238 3.00 5.43 -8.22
CA ALA A 238 2.15 5.03 -9.32
C ALA A 238 1.10 6.13 -9.52
N MET A 239 1.22 6.92 -10.59
CA MET A 239 0.39 8.10 -10.85
C MET A 239 -0.41 7.96 -12.12
N SER A 240 -1.67 8.37 -12.05
CA SER A 240 -2.63 8.36 -13.16
C SER A 240 -3.03 9.77 -13.53
N GLY A 241 -3.15 10.06 -14.82
CA GLY A 241 -3.64 11.33 -15.30
C GLY A 241 -4.59 11.21 -16.48
N ILE A 242 -5.55 12.13 -16.57
CA ILE A 242 -6.43 12.29 -17.72
C ILE A 242 -6.33 13.74 -18.20
N ILE A 243 -6.00 13.93 -19.46
CA ILE A 243 -6.06 15.24 -20.12
C ILE A 243 -7.49 15.47 -20.62
N GLY A 244 -8.02 16.68 -20.49
CA GLY A 244 -9.44 16.94 -20.70
C GLY A 244 -10.01 16.54 -22.08
N HIS A 245 -9.18 16.44 -23.13
CA HIS A 245 -9.64 15.97 -24.45
C HIS A 245 -9.78 14.44 -24.53
N GLY A 246 -9.21 13.69 -23.57
CA GLY A 246 -9.39 12.26 -23.48
C GLY A 246 -8.13 11.39 -23.51
N ASP A 247 -6.96 11.95 -23.77
CA ASP A 247 -5.70 11.22 -23.56
C ASP A 247 -5.48 10.97 -22.07
N ALA A 248 -4.92 9.81 -21.74
CA ALA A 248 -4.66 9.42 -20.36
C ALA A 248 -3.34 8.67 -20.23
N PHE A 249 -2.84 8.60 -19.01
CA PHE A 249 -1.61 7.88 -18.70
C PHE A 249 -1.63 7.32 -17.28
N VAL A 250 -0.83 6.26 -17.08
CA VAL A 250 -0.40 5.84 -15.74
C VAL A 250 1.10 5.61 -15.81
N ILE A 251 1.85 6.30 -14.95
CA ILE A 251 3.31 6.21 -14.85
C ILE A 251 3.71 5.54 -13.54
N ARG A 252 4.74 4.69 -13.58
CA ARG A 252 5.33 3.99 -12.44
C ARG A 252 6.76 4.47 -12.19
N ASP A 253 7.16 4.54 -10.92
CA ASP A 253 8.52 4.91 -10.51
C ASP A 253 9.62 4.01 -11.10
N PRO A 254 10.86 4.53 -11.25
CA PRO A 254 11.94 3.80 -11.91
C PRO A 254 12.44 2.55 -11.16
N ALA A 255 12.26 2.48 -9.84
CA ALA A 255 12.66 1.32 -9.03
C ALA A 255 11.51 0.31 -8.86
N GLY A 256 10.28 0.64 -9.33
CA GLY A 256 9.11 -0.20 -9.20
C GLY A 256 8.61 -0.35 -7.76
N ILE A 257 8.86 0.66 -6.91
CA ILE A 257 8.49 0.67 -5.49
C ILE A 257 6.99 0.44 -5.34
N ARG A 258 6.18 1.22 -6.09
CA ARG A 258 4.72 1.12 -6.05
C ARG A 258 4.19 0.18 -7.13
N PRO A 259 3.17 -0.63 -6.81
CA PRO A 259 2.58 -1.54 -7.79
C PRO A 259 1.61 -0.82 -8.73
N ALA A 260 1.60 -1.23 -9.98
CA ALA A 260 0.60 -0.87 -10.98
C ALA A 260 0.39 -2.02 -11.96
N TYR A 261 -0.85 -2.44 -12.13
CA TYR A 261 -1.25 -3.53 -13.01
C TYR A 261 -2.21 -3.03 -14.06
N TYR A 262 -2.17 -3.62 -15.26
CA TYR A 262 -3.09 -3.26 -16.33
C TYR A 262 -3.58 -4.48 -17.11
N TYR A 263 -4.73 -4.30 -17.75
CA TYR A 263 -5.31 -5.18 -18.75
C TYR A 263 -5.87 -4.35 -19.90
N LYS A 264 -5.78 -4.86 -21.13
CA LYS A 264 -6.40 -4.27 -22.31
C LYS A 264 -6.93 -5.33 -23.25
N ASP A 265 -8.07 -5.04 -23.85
CA ASP A 265 -8.66 -5.78 -24.98
C ASP A 265 -9.20 -4.78 -26.00
N ASP A 266 -10.13 -5.21 -26.85
CA ASP A 266 -10.78 -4.37 -27.85
C ASP A 266 -11.96 -3.54 -27.28
N GLU A 267 -12.33 -3.74 -26.03
CA GLU A 267 -13.43 -3.05 -25.35
C GLU A 267 -12.95 -2.07 -24.29
N ILE A 268 -11.93 -2.43 -23.52
CA ILE A 268 -11.49 -1.66 -22.36
C ILE A 268 -9.97 -1.59 -22.24
N VAL A 269 -9.51 -0.55 -21.57
CA VAL A 269 -8.21 -0.52 -20.91
C VAL A 269 -8.45 -0.22 -19.45
N VAL A 270 -7.89 -1.05 -18.58
CA VAL A 270 -8.02 -0.90 -17.12
C VAL A 270 -6.66 -0.93 -16.45
N VAL A 271 -6.47 -0.05 -15.46
CA VAL A 271 -5.28 -0.02 -14.61
C VAL A 271 -5.71 0.05 -13.15
N ALA A 272 -5.03 -0.67 -12.27
CA ALA A 272 -5.25 -0.61 -10.82
C ALA A 272 -3.95 -0.84 -10.05
N SER A 273 -3.92 -0.43 -8.77
CA SER A 273 -2.79 -0.69 -7.88
C SER A 273 -2.61 -2.18 -7.57
N GLU A 274 -3.68 -2.98 -7.63
CA GLU A 274 -3.64 -4.40 -7.29
C GLU A 274 -4.24 -5.26 -8.40
N ARG A 275 -3.57 -6.38 -8.73
CA ARG A 275 -4.03 -7.37 -9.73
C ARG A 275 -5.42 -7.95 -9.39
N PRO A 276 -5.71 -8.39 -8.14
CA PRO A 276 -7.01 -8.97 -7.80
C PRO A 276 -8.20 -8.04 -8.01
N VAL A 277 -7.97 -6.72 -8.01
CA VAL A 277 -9.00 -5.73 -8.31
C VAL A 277 -9.50 -5.87 -9.73
N ILE A 278 -8.56 -5.97 -10.68
CA ILE A 278 -8.87 -6.16 -12.10
C ILE A 278 -9.48 -7.54 -12.34
N GLN A 279 -8.87 -8.60 -11.76
CA GLN A 279 -9.39 -9.97 -11.84
C GLN A 279 -10.86 -10.04 -11.43
N THR A 280 -11.17 -9.54 -10.25
CA THR A 280 -12.52 -9.65 -9.69
C THR A 280 -13.53 -8.75 -10.43
N ALA A 281 -13.13 -7.51 -10.80
CA ALA A 281 -14.07 -6.60 -11.46
C ALA A 281 -14.42 -7.02 -12.88
N PHE A 282 -13.50 -7.70 -13.58
CA PHE A 282 -13.68 -8.07 -15.00
C PHE A 282 -13.72 -9.57 -15.24
N ASN A 283 -13.63 -10.39 -14.18
CA ASN A 283 -13.60 -11.86 -14.25
C ASN A 283 -12.50 -12.38 -15.19
N LEU A 284 -11.28 -11.95 -14.93
CA LEU A 284 -10.08 -12.28 -15.72
C LEU A 284 -9.17 -13.28 -15.00
N ASP A 285 -8.46 -14.08 -15.77
CA ASP A 285 -7.42 -14.96 -15.26
C ASP A 285 -6.17 -14.17 -14.87
N PHE A 286 -5.36 -14.77 -13.99
CA PHE A 286 -4.13 -14.17 -13.48
C PHE A 286 -3.16 -13.78 -14.60
N GLU A 287 -3.00 -14.63 -15.59
CA GLU A 287 -2.05 -14.51 -16.70
C GLU A 287 -2.40 -13.41 -17.71
N GLN A 288 -3.65 -12.93 -17.70
CA GLN A 288 -4.13 -11.86 -18.59
C GLN A 288 -3.74 -10.45 -18.10
N ILE A 289 -3.36 -10.33 -16.82
CA ILE A 289 -3.08 -9.04 -16.20
C ILE A 289 -1.57 -8.85 -16.08
N THR A 290 -1.08 -7.75 -16.64
CA THR A 290 0.35 -7.44 -16.71
C THR A 290 0.71 -6.38 -15.68
N GLU A 291 1.84 -6.53 -15.03
CA GLU A 291 2.45 -5.50 -14.20
C GLU A 291 3.15 -4.47 -15.10
N LEU A 292 2.94 -3.17 -14.83
CA LEU A 292 3.60 -2.10 -15.55
C LEU A 292 5.09 -2.05 -15.17
N ASN A 293 5.97 -2.01 -16.17
CA ASN A 293 7.41 -1.98 -15.95
C ASN A 293 7.86 -0.72 -15.18
N PRO A 294 8.89 -0.83 -14.32
CA PRO A 294 9.51 0.33 -13.67
C PRO A 294 9.95 1.39 -14.69
N GLY A 295 9.78 2.67 -14.33
CA GLY A 295 10.14 3.79 -15.17
C GLY A 295 9.29 4.00 -16.42
N SER A 296 8.27 3.15 -16.62
CA SER A 296 7.42 3.19 -17.81
C SER A 296 6.06 3.83 -17.52
N ALA A 297 5.41 4.29 -18.59
CA ALA A 297 4.02 4.71 -18.57
C ALA A 297 3.19 3.94 -19.60
N ILE A 298 1.98 3.56 -19.23
CA ILE A 298 0.93 3.23 -20.20
C ILE A 298 0.25 4.54 -20.63
N ILE A 299 0.22 4.79 -21.92
CA ILE A 299 -0.40 5.96 -22.51
C ILE A 299 -1.58 5.50 -23.35
N ILE A 300 -2.74 6.10 -23.10
CA ILE A 300 -4.00 5.78 -23.76
C ILE A 300 -4.46 7.03 -24.49
N LYS A 301 -4.41 7.00 -25.81
CA LYS A 301 -4.88 8.12 -26.65
C LYS A 301 -6.41 8.13 -26.72
N LYS A 302 -7.00 9.30 -26.95
CA LYS A 302 -8.44 9.47 -27.16
C LYS A 302 -9.01 8.48 -28.21
N ASN A 303 -8.28 8.25 -29.29
CA ASN A 303 -8.67 7.35 -30.37
C ASN A 303 -8.61 5.84 -30.00
N GLY A 304 -8.19 5.50 -28.79
CA GLY A 304 -8.10 4.12 -28.31
C GLY A 304 -6.72 3.47 -28.52
N ASN A 305 -5.76 4.14 -29.15
CA ASN A 305 -4.40 3.62 -29.25
C ASN A 305 -3.75 3.58 -27.87
N VAL A 306 -3.09 2.47 -27.56
CA VAL A 306 -2.39 2.24 -26.29
C VAL A 306 -0.95 1.89 -26.55
N SER A 307 -0.02 2.63 -25.94
CA SER A 307 1.41 2.34 -25.94
C SER A 307 1.96 2.22 -24.53
N ILE A 308 3.03 1.45 -24.38
CA ILE A 308 3.85 1.40 -23.18
C ILE A 308 5.17 2.08 -23.54
N GLU A 309 5.48 3.18 -22.88
CA GLU A 309 6.64 4.01 -23.16
C GLU A 309 7.59 4.04 -21.97
N GLU A 310 8.88 3.90 -22.22
CA GLU A 310 9.90 4.18 -21.22
C GLU A 310 9.99 5.71 -21.03
N ILE A 311 9.69 6.16 -19.83
CA ILE A 311 9.71 7.59 -19.45
C ILE A 311 11.04 7.93 -18.78
N LEU A 312 11.47 7.09 -17.84
CA LEU A 312 12.74 7.18 -17.12
C LEU A 312 13.47 5.85 -17.25
N PRO A 313 14.81 5.85 -17.31
CA PRO A 313 15.58 4.61 -17.24
C PRO A 313 15.22 3.83 -15.98
N ALA A 314 14.98 2.53 -16.12
CA ALA A 314 14.71 1.68 -14.98
C ALA A 314 15.95 1.59 -14.07
N LEU A 315 15.72 1.73 -12.77
CA LEU A 315 16.69 1.46 -11.71
C LEU A 315 16.66 -0.03 -11.35
N PRO A 316 17.60 -0.53 -10.52
CA PRO A 316 17.47 -1.86 -9.94
C PRO A 316 16.10 -2.07 -9.31
N TYR A 317 15.44 -3.17 -9.65
CA TYR A 317 14.07 -3.43 -9.21
C TYR A 317 14.01 -3.62 -7.70
N LYS A 318 13.30 -2.71 -7.01
CA LYS A 318 13.15 -2.65 -5.56
C LYS A 318 11.69 -2.47 -5.17
N ALA A 319 10.82 -3.33 -5.70
CA ALA A 319 9.42 -3.36 -5.32
C ALA A 319 9.27 -3.61 -3.81
N CYS A 320 8.38 -2.87 -3.19
CA CYS A 320 8.15 -2.92 -1.74
C CYS A 320 7.80 -4.32 -1.25
N SER A 321 8.60 -4.87 -0.34
CA SER A 321 8.33 -6.17 0.29
C SER A 321 7.16 -6.10 1.28
N PHE A 322 6.89 -4.94 1.87
CA PHE A 322 5.77 -4.76 2.80
C PHE A 322 4.41 -4.84 2.10
N GLU A 323 4.36 -4.54 0.80
CA GLU A 323 3.18 -4.84 -0.04
C GLU A 323 2.83 -6.34 0.01
N ARG A 324 3.83 -7.20 0.01
CA ARG A 324 3.65 -8.66 0.03
C ARG A 324 3.26 -9.16 1.43
N ILE A 325 3.87 -8.60 2.46
CA ILE A 325 3.62 -8.99 3.85
C ILE A 325 2.23 -8.53 4.29
N TYR A 326 1.87 -7.28 4.00
CA TYR A 326 0.74 -6.62 4.66
C TYR A 326 -0.26 -5.92 3.73
N PHE A 327 0.17 -4.94 2.91
CA PHE A 327 -0.76 -3.99 2.27
C PHE A 327 -1.62 -4.59 1.17
N SER A 328 -1.03 -5.34 0.25
CA SER A 328 -1.76 -5.90 -0.88
C SER A 328 -2.68 -7.05 -0.46
N ARG A 329 -3.73 -7.27 -1.23
CA ARG A 329 -4.73 -8.30 -0.93
C ARG A 329 -4.13 -9.69 -0.98
N GLY A 330 -4.36 -10.46 0.09
CA GLY A 330 -3.94 -11.86 0.19
C GLY A 330 -4.66 -12.81 -0.78
N SER A 331 -5.64 -12.33 -1.55
CA SER A 331 -6.30 -13.10 -2.62
C SER A 331 -5.53 -13.12 -3.94
N ASP A 332 -4.42 -12.38 -4.07
CA ASP A 332 -3.49 -12.55 -5.17
C ASP A 332 -2.77 -13.90 -5.07
N LYS A 333 -2.69 -14.64 -6.19
CA LYS A 333 -2.08 -15.98 -6.25
C LYS A 333 -0.65 -16.02 -5.73
N GLU A 334 0.18 -15.04 -6.13
CA GLU A 334 1.59 -14.97 -5.71
C GLU A 334 1.69 -14.56 -4.24
N ILE A 335 0.97 -13.52 -3.81
CA ILE A 335 0.97 -13.01 -2.42
C ILE A 335 0.50 -14.10 -1.46
N TYR A 336 -0.53 -14.84 -1.82
CA TYR A 336 -1.03 -15.95 -1.01
C TYR A 336 0.07 -16.99 -0.74
N GLN A 337 0.80 -17.42 -1.78
CA GLN A 337 1.89 -18.38 -1.64
C GLN A 337 3.10 -17.81 -0.88
N GLU A 338 3.43 -16.55 -1.12
CA GLU A 338 4.53 -15.87 -0.43
C GLU A 338 4.23 -15.74 1.08
N ARG A 339 3.01 -15.35 1.46
CA ARG A 339 2.62 -15.30 2.88
C ARG A 339 2.62 -16.66 3.54
N LYS A 340 2.17 -17.72 2.86
CA LYS A 340 2.31 -19.09 3.37
C LYS A 340 3.77 -19.45 3.60
N LYS A 341 4.65 -19.13 2.64
CA LYS A 341 6.07 -19.42 2.75
C LYS A 341 6.74 -18.63 3.88
N LEU A 342 6.32 -17.39 4.15
CA LEU A 342 6.79 -16.63 5.30
C LEU A 342 6.47 -17.36 6.62
N GLY A 343 5.27 -17.89 6.76
CA GLY A 343 4.88 -18.68 7.94
C GLY A 343 5.70 -19.96 8.06
N ALA A 344 5.82 -20.73 7.00
CA ALA A 344 6.60 -21.98 6.97
C ALA A 344 8.07 -21.76 7.39
N LEU A 345 8.70 -20.69 6.91
CA LEU A 345 10.10 -20.39 7.20
C LEU A 345 10.36 -19.96 8.67
N LEU A 346 9.32 -19.67 9.46
CA LEU A 346 9.44 -19.44 10.90
C LEU A 346 9.50 -20.73 11.73
N PHE A 347 9.00 -21.86 11.19
CA PHE A 347 8.84 -23.10 11.93
C PHE A 347 10.10 -23.61 12.61
N PRO A 348 11.31 -23.61 12.01
CA PRO A 348 12.53 -24.08 12.70
C PRO A 348 12.86 -23.30 13.97
N LYS A 349 12.61 -21.99 14.01
CA LYS A 349 12.82 -21.16 15.19
C LYS A 349 11.82 -21.53 16.31
N ILE A 350 10.59 -21.82 15.93
CA ILE A 350 9.53 -22.23 16.86
C ILE A 350 9.88 -23.58 17.50
N LEU A 351 10.30 -24.55 16.68
CA LEU A 351 10.64 -25.90 17.14
C LEU A 351 11.72 -25.83 18.23
N ASN A 352 12.75 -25.00 18.06
CA ASN A 352 13.77 -24.74 19.08
C ASN A 352 13.17 -24.06 20.31
N SER A 353 12.28 -23.09 20.14
CA SER A 353 11.70 -22.31 21.24
C SER A 353 10.74 -23.11 22.14
N VAL A 354 10.15 -24.18 21.61
CA VAL A 354 9.28 -25.10 22.37
C VAL A 354 9.98 -26.39 22.79
N ASP A 355 11.31 -26.50 22.66
CA ASP A 355 12.09 -27.70 22.98
C ASP A 355 11.57 -28.95 22.25
N GLU A 356 11.15 -28.82 20.99
CA GLU A 356 10.51 -29.85 20.16
C GLU A 356 9.17 -30.39 20.71
N ASP A 357 8.62 -29.80 21.75
CA ASP A 357 7.36 -30.24 22.38
C ASP A 357 6.12 -29.74 21.60
N LEU A 358 5.93 -30.26 20.39
CA LEU A 358 4.75 -29.95 19.58
C LEU A 358 3.44 -30.51 20.12
N LYS A 359 3.51 -31.57 20.96
CA LYS A 359 2.34 -32.20 21.58
C LYS A 359 1.63 -31.27 22.58
N ASN A 360 2.41 -30.45 23.28
CA ASN A 360 1.90 -29.46 24.23
C ASN A 360 2.08 -28.04 23.70
N THR A 361 1.88 -27.85 22.40
CA THR A 361 1.96 -26.53 21.74
C THR A 361 0.68 -26.25 20.98
N VAL A 362 0.05 -25.12 21.29
CA VAL A 362 -1.15 -24.60 20.64
C VAL A 362 -0.74 -23.48 19.71
N PHE A 363 -1.14 -23.56 18.45
CA PHE A 363 -0.90 -22.56 17.42
C PHE A 363 -2.13 -21.70 17.17
N ALA A 364 -1.94 -20.39 17.10
CA ALA A 364 -2.99 -19.42 16.83
C ALA A 364 -2.47 -18.27 15.96
N TYR A 365 -3.34 -17.36 15.54
CA TYR A 365 -2.95 -16.17 14.80
C TYR A 365 -3.74 -14.94 15.26
N ILE A 366 -3.18 -13.77 14.97
CA ILE A 366 -3.88 -12.49 15.15
C ILE A 366 -4.67 -12.18 13.88
N PRO A 367 -6.01 -12.07 13.95
CA PRO A 367 -6.81 -11.71 12.78
C PRO A 367 -6.48 -10.30 12.26
N ASN A 368 -6.47 -10.02 10.94
CA ASN A 368 -6.86 -10.93 9.84
C ASN A 368 -5.67 -11.29 8.93
N THR A 369 -4.66 -10.40 8.78
CA THR A 369 -3.61 -10.49 7.74
C THR A 369 -2.68 -11.69 7.97
N ALA A 370 -2.39 -12.02 9.23
CA ALA A 370 -1.53 -13.12 9.61
C ALA A 370 -2.10 -14.51 9.29
N GLU A 371 -3.40 -14.63 9.01
CA GLU A 371 -4.08 -15.92 8.76
C GLU A 371 -3.40 -16.75 7.67
N THR A 372 -3.00 -16.12 6.56
CA THR A 372 -2.35 -16.84 5.45
C THR A 372 -0.97 -17.38 5.84
N SER A 373 -0.19 -16.60 6.60
CA SER A 373 1.10 -17.05 7.12
C SER A 373 0.92 -18.19 8.14
N PHE A 374 -0.14 -18.13 8.95
CA PHE A 374 -0.50 -19.21 9.86
C PHE A 374 -0.75 -20.53 9.12
N TYR A 375 -1.49 -20.54 8.01
CA TYR A 375 -1.69 -21.76 7.24
C TYR A 375 -0.37 -22.37 6.76
N GLY A 376 0.56 -21.53 6.28
CA GLY A 376 1.88 -22.02 5.88
C GLY A 376 2.71 -22.57 7.03
N LEU A 377 2.62 -21.96 8.22
CA LEU A 377 3.24 -22.46 9.44
C LEU A 377 2.69 -23.85 9.84
N ILE A 378 1.38 -24.04 9.78
CA ILE A 378 0.74 -25.31 10.14
C ILE A 378 1.07 -26.40 9.11
N GLU A 379 1.09 -26.08 7.81
CA GLU A 379 1.53 -27.04 6.79
C GLU A 379 2.97 -27.53 7.02
N GLU A 380 3.88 -26.66 7.42
CA GLU A 380 5.26 -27.04 7.74
C GLU A 380 5.34 -27.89 9.03
N ALA A 381 4.56 -27.53 10.07
CA ALA A 381 4.46 -28.31 11.29
C ALA A 381 3.91 -29.73 11.02
N ASP A 382 2.89 -29.85 10.17
CA ASP A 382 2.34 -31.14 9.74
C ASP A 382 3.37 -31.96 8.95
N ALA A 383 4.10 -31.33 8.03
CA ALA A 383 5.15 -32.00 7.27
C ALA A 383 6.26 -32.56 8.19
N HIS A 384 6.69 -31.75 9.16
CA HIS A 384 7.65 -32.17 10.19
C HIS A 384 7.14 -33.36 11.01
N LEU A 385 5.90 -33.28 11.52
CA LEU A 385 5.29 -34.38 12.30
C LEU A 385 5.11 -35.65 11.45
N ASN A 386 4.78 -35.53 10.18
CA ASN A 386 4.65 -36.68 9.29
C ASN A 386 6.00 -37.39 9.07
N GLU A 387 7.08 -36.65 8.94
CA GLU A 387 8.43 -37.24 8.88
C GLU A 387 8.83 -37.88 10.22
N TYR A 388 8.49 -37.23 11.35
CA TYR A 388 8.67 -37.80 12.68
C TYR A 388 7.91 -39.13 12.84
N LYS A 389 6.61 -39.17 12.50
CA LYS A 389 5.75 -40.38 12.55
C LYS A 389 6.33 -41.50 11.72
N LYS A 390 6.70 -41.20 10.48
CA LYS A 390 7.34 -42.16 9.56
C LYS A 390 8.59 -42.78 10.19
N ASN A 391 9.47 -41.94 10.74
CA ASN A 391 10.70 -42.39 11.38
C ASN A 391 10.44 -43.24 12.64
N GLN A 392 9.45 -42.89 13.45
CA GLN A 392 9.05 -43.70 14.63
C GLN A 392 8.50 -45.08 14.23
N ILE A 393 7.61 -45.10 13.22
CA ILE A 393 7.01 -46.37 12.74
C ILE A 393 8.09 -47.27 12.13
N LEU A 394 9.02 -46.73 11.34
CA LEU A 394 10.12 -47.49 10.75
C LEU A 394 11.09 -48.05 11.80
N LYS A 395 11.35 -47.30 12.89
CA LYS A 395 12.20 -47.76 13.99
C LYS A 395 11.55 -48.91 14.79
N LEU A 396 10.25 -48.91 14.97
CA LEU A 396 9.52 -49.93 15.70
C LEU A 396 9.28 -51.21 14.87
N GLY A 397 9.21 -51.05 13.53
CA GLY A 397 9.04 -52.18 12.60
C GLY A 397 7.84 -53.06 12.92
N ASN A 398 8.01 -54.36 12.81
CA ASN A 398 6.94 -55.33 13.07
C ASN A 398 6.56 -55.47 14.58
N ASN A 399 7.25 -54.82 15.50
CA ASN A 399 6.99 -54.86 16.94
C ASN A 399 6.08 -53.73 17.45
N ILE A 400 5.49 -52.95 16.55
CA ILE A 400 4.57 -51.88 16.91
C ILE A 400 3.21 -52.45 17.33
N SER A 401 2.71 -52.10 18.55
CA SER A 401 1.34 -52.40 18.96
C SER A 401 0.35 -51.45 18.27
N GLU A 402 -0.91 -51.90 18.16
CA GLU A 402 -1.99 -51.10 17.59
C GLU A 402 -2.15 -49.78 18.35
N GLU A 403 -2.15 -49.83 19.69
CA GLU A 403 -2.24 -48.65 20.57
C GLU A 403 -1.08 -47.67 20.30
N LYS A 404 0.17 -48.17 20.13
CA LYS A 404 1.32 -47.32 19.87
C LYS A 404 1.29 -46.73 18.46
N LEU A 405 0.76 -47.47 17.51
CA LEU A 405 0.55 -46.97 16.15
C LEU A 405 -0.51 -45.86 16.13
N GLU A 406 -1.64 -46.03 16.82
CA GLU A 406 -2.67 -45.00 16.96
C GLU A 406 -2.13 -43.77 17.66
N GLU A 407 -1.37 -43.93 18.76
CA GLU A 407 -0.70 -42.79 19.43
C GLU A 407 0.17 -41.98 18.46
N ILE A 408 1.01 -42.64 17.66
CA ILE A 408 1.88 -41.97 16.70
C ILE A 408 1.05 -41.29 15.60
N LEU A 409 0.06 -41.97 15.04
CA LEU A 409 -0.76 -41.46 13.96
C LEU A 409 -1.65 -40.28 14.40
N SER A 410 -2.08 -40.25 15.64
CA SER A 410 -2.93 -39.18 16.21
C SER A 410 -2.18 -37.87 16.44
N LEU A 411 -0.84 -37.84 16.33
CA LEU A 411 -0.09 -36.61 16.49
C LEU A 411 -0.44 -35.63 15.36
N HIS A 412 -0.82 -34.43 15.69
CA HIS A 412 -1.05 -33.33 14.75
C HIS A 412 -0.79 -31.99 15.46
N PRO A 413 -0.50 -30.88 14.73
CA PRO A 413 -0.40 -29.56 15.34
C PRO A 413 -1.76 -29.17 15.94
N THR A 414 -1.80 -28.78 17.21
CA THR A 414 -3.01 -28.26 17.82
C THR A 414 -3.23 -26.82 17.40
N THR A 415 -4.34 -26.56 16.72
CA THR A 415 -4.67 -25.23 16.21
C THR A 415 -5.95 -24.72 16.86
N GLU A 416 -5.92 -23.49 17.38
CA GLU A 416 -7.06 -22.88 18.05
C GLU A 416 -7.25 -21.44 17.62
N LYS A 417 -8.50 -21.01 17.54
CA LYS A 417 -8.84 -19.60 17.33
C LYS A 417 -8.84 -18.87 18.67
N VAL A 418 -7.66 -18.55 19.18
CA VAL A 418 -7.48 -17.95 20.50
C VAL A 418 -7.95 -16.51 20.54
N ALA A 419 -7.60 -15.70 19.53
CA ALA A 419 -7.99 -14.30 19.44
C ALA A 419 -9.10 -14.09 18.41
N ILE A 420 -10.18 -13.42 18.81
CA ILE A 420 -11.31 -13.06 17.94
C ILE A 420 -11.43 -11.54 17.93
N LYS A 421 -11.40 -10.94 16.75
CA LYS A 421 -11.56 -9.49 16.60
C LYS A 421 -13.04 -9.12 16.53
N ASP A 422 -13.51 -8.27 17.46
CA ASP A 422 -14.86 -7.72 17.39
C ASP A 422 -14.91 -6.53 16.41
N ALA A 423 -15.59 -6.74 15.28
CA ALA A 423 -15.73 -5.73 14.24
C ALA A 423 -16.63 -4.54 14.64
N LYS A 424 -17.48 -4.68 15.65
CA LYS A 424 -18.48 -3.65 16.03
C LYS A 424 -17.91 -2.55 16.91
N LEU A 425 -16.83 -2.80 17.65
CA LEU A 425 -16.24 -1.80 18.56
C LEU A 425 -15.53 -0.62 17.85
N ARG A 426 -15.27 -0.73 16.54
CA ARG A 426 -14.61 0.34 15.77
C ARG A 426 -15.45 1.59 15.53
N THR A 427 -16.77 1.52 15.63
CA THR A 427 -17.68 2.60 15.19
C THR A 427 -18.05 3.60 16.28
N PHE A 428 -17.68 3.39 17.53
CA PHE A 428 -18.17 4.21 18.67
C PHE A 428 -17.10 5.02 19.40
N ILE A 429 -15.82 4.98 18.99
CA ILE A 429 -14.72 5.63 19.73
C ILE A 429 -14.36 6.96 19.07
N THR A 430 -14.76 8.08 19.67
CA THR A 430 -14.53 9.43 19.18
C THR A 430 -13.62 10.31 20.04
N GLU A 431 -13.17 9.91 21.23
CA GLU A 431 -12.32 10.75 22.09
C GLU A 431 -11.11 10.02 22.69
N ASP A 432 -9.97 10.71 22.74
CA ASP A 432 -8.64 10.19 23.08
C ASP A 432 -8.48 9.64 24.52
N SER A 433 -9.29 10.12 25.49
CA SER A 433 -9.11 9.74 26.91
C SER A 433 -9.67 8.36 27.31
N SER A 434 -10.61 7.82 26.52
CA SER A 434 -11.20 6.48 26.74
C SER A 434 -10.55 5.38 25.87
N ARG A 435 -9.56 5.75 25.06
CA ARG A 435 -8.95 4.87 24.05
C ARG A 435 -8.20 3.68 24.64
N ASN A 436 -7.54 3.87 25.78
CA ASN A 436 -6.73 2.80 26.40
C ASN A 436 -7.57 1.66 27.01
N ASP A 437 -8.71 1.97 27.63
CA ASP A 437 -9.61 0.94 28.17
C ASP A 437 -10.34 0.16 27.06
N LEU A 438 -10.67 0.84 25.95
CA LEU A 438 -11.38 0.23 24.82
C LEU A 438 -10.46 -0.58 23.89
N VAL A 439 -9.18 -0.24 23.79
CA VAL A 439 -8.18 -1.03 23.07
C VAL A 439 -8.02 -2.42 23.70
N ALA A 440 -8.16 -2.52 25.02
CA ALA A 440 -8.14 -3.80 25.73
C ALA A 440 -9.32 -4.73 25.38
N HIS A 441 -10.40 -4.21 24.79
CA HIS A 441 -11.62 -4.95 24.44
C HIS A 441 -11.83 -5.16 22.93
N VAL A 442 -10.85 -4.79 22.09
CA VAL A 442 -10.92 -5.02 20.62
C VAL A 442 -10.87 -6.50 20.26
N TYR A 443 -10.28 -7.30 21.13
CA TYR A 443 -10.17 -8.75 20.95
C TYR A 443 -10.85 -9.50 22.10
N ASP A 444 -11.62 -10.53 21.74
CA ASP A 444 -12.10 -11.55 22.65
C ASP A 444 -11.16 -12.76 22.61
N ILE A 445 -11.17 -13.57 23.67
CA ILE A 445 -10.42 -14.83 23.74
C ILE A 445 -11.34 -16.04 23.90
N THR A 446 -10.95 -17.14 23.29
CA THR A 446 -11.60 -18.41 23.45
C THR A 446 -11.06 -19.12 24.69
N TYR A 447 -11.81 -19.06 25.81
CA TYR A 447 -11.43 -19.76 27.04
C TYR A 447 -11.49 -21.27 26.85
N GLY A 448 -10.54 -21.99 27.46
CA GLY A 448 -10.47 -23.47 27.42
C GLY A 448 -9.71 -24.01 26.20
N SER A 449 -9.27 -23.15 25.30
CA SER A 449 -8.45 -23.52 24.13
C SER A 449 -6.99 -23.86 24.48
N VAL A 450 -6.52 -23.47 25.65
CA VAL A 450 -5.15 -23.72 26.16
C VAL A 450 -5.20 -24.34 27.53
N ARG A 451 -4.45 -25.44 27.76
CA ARG A 451 -4.33 -26.09 29.08
C ARG A 451 -3.36 -25.28 29.94
N LYS A 452 -3.88 -24.82 31.09
CA LYS A 452 -3.13 -23.93 31.99
C LYS A 452 -1.82 -24.57 32.48
N ASN A 453 -0.72 -23.83 32.41
CA ASN A 453 0.62 -24.23 32.83
C ASN A 453 1.19 -25.49 32.14
N ILE A 454 0.54 -25.95 31.06
CA ILE A 454 0.96 -27.14 30.30
C ILE A 454 1.33 -26.76 28.90
N ASP A 455 0.43 -26.07 28.19
CA ASP A 455 0.62 -25.77 26.78
C ASP A 455 1.49 -24.50 26.54
N ASN A 456 2.41 -24.60 25.60
CA ASN A 456 2.99 -23.44 24.97
C ASN A 456 1.94 -22.83 24.04
N LEU A 457 1.87 -21.51 23.99
CA LEU A 457 0.98 -20.78 23.09
C LEU A 457 1.82 -20.02 22.05
N VAL A 458 1.74 -20.43 20.80
CA VAL A 458 2.41 -19.79 19.65
C VAL A 458 1.38 -18.97 18.90
N ILE A 459 1.62 -17.66 18.77
CA ILE A 459 0.72 -16.74 18.07
C ILE A 459 1.49 -16.01 16.98
N ILE A 460 1.01 -16.09 15.74
CA ILE A 460 1.61 -15.38 14.61
C ILE A 460 0.86 -14.08 14.31
N ASP A 461 1.63 -13.00 14.11
CA ASP A 461 1.18 -11.71 13.58
C ASP A 461 1.88 -11.40 12.26
N ASP A 462 1.35 -10.44 11.51
CA ASP A 462 1.95 -10.00 10.24
C ASP A 462 3.24 -9.19 10.44
N SER A 463 3.23 -8.24 11.40
CA SER A 463 4.37 -7.37 11.71
C SER A 463 4.23 -6.70 13.07
N ILE A 464 5.36 -6.36 13.68
CA ILE A 464 5.44 -5.59 14.92
C ILE A 464 6.24 -4.30 14.62
N VAL A 465 5.58 -3.14 14.73
CA VAL A 465 6.17 -1.83 14.43
C VAL A 465 6.43 -1.07 15.72
N ARG A 466 5.36 -0.60 16.37
CA ARG A 466 5.39 0.11 17.66
C ARG A 466 5.22 -0.84 18.84
N GLY A 467 4.59 -1.98 18.62
CA GLY A 467 4.27 -2.97 19.63
C GLY A 467 3.19 -2.54 20.64
N THR A 468 2.57 -1.37 20.46
CA THR A 468 1.59 -0.82 21.41
C THR A 468 0.35 -1.71 21.57
N THR A 469 -0.19 -2.23 20.48
CA THR A 469 -1.34 -3.15 20.51
C THR A 469 -0.95 -4.49 21.12
N LEU A 470 0.24 -4.99 20.80
CA LEU A 470 0.77 -6.22 21.37
C LEU A 470 0.87 -6.10 22.91
N ARG A 471 1.54 -5.03 23.40
CA ARG A 471 1.74 -4.76 24.83
C ARG A 471 0.43 -4.49 25.57
N ASN A 472 -0.40 -3.56 25.05
CA ASN A 472 -1.53 -3.02 25.79
C ASN A 472 -2.80 -3.87 25.69
N SER A 473 -2.92 -4.73 24.66
CA SER A 473 -4.11 -5.54 24.41
C SER A 473 -3.79 -7.03 24.36
N ILE A 474 -3.04 -7.47 23.34
CA ILE A 474 -2.91 -8.90 23.02
C ILE A 474 -2.27 -9.68 24.16
N LEU A 475 -1.08 -9.29 24.64
CA LEU A 475 -0.37 -9.99 25.71
C LEU A 475 -1.19 -10.04 27.01
N ARG A 476 -1.86 -8.94 27.38
CA ARG A 476 -2.71 -8.87 28.57
C ARG A 476 -3.92 -9.82 28.50
N ILE A 477 -4.54 -9.93 27.32
CA ILE A 477 -5.70 -10.78 27.13
C ILE A 477 -5.29 -12.24 27.13
N ILE A 478 -4.26 -12.64 26.38
CA ILE A 478 -3.81 -14.05 26.31
C ILE A 478 -3.18 -14.54 27.61
N ASN A 479 -2.61 -13.63 28.44
CA ASN A 479 -2.12 -13.95 29.77
C ASN A 479 -3.20 -14.61 30.66
N ARG A 480 -4.48 -14.26 30.44
CA ARG A 480 -5.62 -14.87 31.19
C ARG A 480 -5.80 -16.35 30.95
N LEU A 481 -5.24 -16.90 29.87
CA LEU A 481 -5.24 -18.34 29.57
C LEU A 481 -4.22 -19.11 30.42
N ASN A 482 -3.25 -18.41 31.03
CA ASN A 482 -2.16 -18.99 31.83
C ASN A 482 -1.40 -20.11 31.08
N PRO A 483 -0.87 -19.91 29.88
CA PRO A 483 -0.05 -20.92 29.21
C PRO A 483 1.27 -21.14 29.95
N LYS A 484 1.99 -22.22 29.60
CA LYS A 484 3.34 -22.50 30.10
C LYS A 484 4.35 -21.45 29.61
N LYS A 485 4.22 -21.08 28.33
CA LYS A 485 5.04 -20.06 27.64
C LYS A 485 4.23 -19.42 26.51
N ILE A 486 4.45 -18.15 26.23
CA ILE A 486 3.89 -17.46 25.06
C ILE A 486 5.02 -17.16 24.06
N ILE A 487 4.80 -17.49 22.80
CA ILE A 487 5.71 -17.19 21.69
C ILE A 487 4.95 -16.37 20.67
N VAL A 488 5.36 -15.13 20.48
CA VAL A 488 4.79 -14.24 19.48
C VAL A 488 5.69 -14.22 18.26
N LEU A 489 5.13 -14.49 17.08
CA LEU A 489 5.85 -14.53 15.82
C LEU A 489 5.48 -13.31 14.97
N SER A 490 6.46 -12.68 14.39
CA SER A 490 6.28 -11.70 13.32
C SER A 490 6.65 -12.30 11.97
N SER A 491 5.72 -12.29 11.00
CA SER A 491 5.99 -12.70 9.62
C SER A 491 6.96 -11.76 8.90
N ALA A 492 7.10 -10.52 9.42
CA ALA A 492 8.06 -9.52 8.97
C ALA A 492 9.34 -9.55 9.81
N PRO A 493 10.50 -9.18 9.23
CA PRO A 493 11.68 -8.82 9.99
C PRO A 493 11.44 -7.60 10.91
N GLN A 494 12.40 -7.30 11.78
CA GLN A 494 12.37 -6.11 12.63
C GLN A 494 12.34 -4.85 11.77
N ILE A 495 11.35 -3.98 11.97
CA ILE A 495 11.26 -2.69 11.27
C ILE A 495 12.18 -1.70 12.00
N ARG A 496 13.31 -1.39 11.36
CA ARG A 496 14.42 -0.60 11.94
C ARG A 496 14.49 0.82 11.39
N TYR A 497 13.97 1.05 10.17
CA TYR A 497 14.13 2.31 9.45
C TYR A 497 12.77 2.86 9.02
N PRO A 498 12.62 4.21 8.98
CA PRO A 498 11.37 4.83 8.61
C PRO A 498 11.08 4.65 7.13
N ASP A 499 9.80 4.75 6.77
CA ASP A 499 9.38 4.88 5.37
C ASP A 499 9.40 6.33 4.91
N CYS A 500 9.72 6.53 3.63
CA CYS A 500 9.64 7.81 2.96
C CYS A 500 8.86 7.74 1.63
N TYR A 501 8.24 6.61 1.35
CA TYR A 501 7.52 6.38 0.08
C TYR A 501 5.99 6.30 0.24
N GLY A 502 5.45 6.66 1.43
CA GLY A 502 4.02 6.88 1.62
C GLY A 502 3.34 6.01 2.67
N ILE A 503 4.09 5.21 3.45
CA ILE A 503 3.58 4.47 4.60
C ILE A 503 3.75 5.30 5.87
N ASP A 504 2.82 5.20 6.82
CA ASP A 504 2.90 5.95 8.08
C ASP A 504 3.86 5.33 9.10
N MET A 505 5.12 5.28 8.73
CA MET A 505 6.25 4.89 9.58
C MET A 505 7.39 5.90 9.42
N ALA A 506 7.06 7.19 9.50
CA ALA A 506 7.97 8.27 9.11
C ALA A 506 8.95 8.69 10.22
N ARG A 507 8.77 8.23 11.47
CA ARG A 507 9.57 8.65 12.62
C ARG A 507 10.26 7.47 13.26
N LEU A 508 11.54 7.63 13.60
CA LEU A 508 12.35 6.59 14.23
C LEU A 508 11.87 6.24 15.64
N GLU A 509 11.44 7.24 16.41
CA GLU A 509 10.94 7.06 17.78
C GLU A 509 9.64 6.24 17.86
N ASP A 510 8.95 6.04 16.75
CA ASP A 510 7.77 5.18 16.68
C ASP A 510 8.13 3.68 16.47
N LEU A 511 9.40 3.36 16.21
CA LEU A 511 9.86 2.00 15.90
C LEU A 511 10.43 1.33 17.15
N VAL A 512 9.81 0.26 17.64
CA VAL A 512 10.27 -0.46 18.84
C VAL A 512 11.68 -1.03 18.68
N ALA A 513 12.09 -1.40 17.46
CA ALA A 513 13.46 -1.86 17.20
C ALA A 513 14.49 -0.74 17.36
N PHE A 514 14.12 0.51 17.08
CA PHE A 514 14.98 1.66 17.32
C PHE A 514 15.13 1.94 18.82
N GLU A 515 14.02 1.93 19.57
CA GLU A 515 14.04 2.05 21.03
C GLU A 515 14.92 0.97 21.66
N ALA A 516 14.76 -0.29 21.22
CA ALA A 516 15.57 -1.42 21.69
C ALA A 516 17.08 -1.22 21.44
N ALA A 517 17.46 -0.72 20.26
CA ALA A 517 18.86 -0.45 19.94
C ALA A 517 19.44 0.66 20.82
N LEU A 518 18.68 1.72 21.11
CA LEU A 518 19.13 2.79 22.01
C LEU A 518 19.32 2.29 23.45
N GLU A 519 18.40 1.46 23.97
CA GLU A 519 18.55 0.87 25.31
C GLU A 519 19.77 -0.07 25.38
N LEU A 520 20.02 -0.88 24.36
CA LEU A 520 21.21 -1.72 24.27
C LEU A 520 22.51 -0.89 24.27
N HIS A 521 22.54 0.29 23.61
CA HIS A 521 23.69 1.20 23.70
C HIS A 521 23.91 1.72 25.11
N LYS A 522 22.87 2.11 25.84
CA LYS A 522 22.97 2.55 27.24
C LYS A 522 23.52 1.44 28.14
N GLU A 523 22.99 0.22 28.02
CA GLU A 523 23.43 -0.94 28.81
C GLU A 523 24.92 -1.29 28.59
N ARG A 524 25.39 -1.12 27.34
CA ARG A 524 26.78 -1.39 26.98
C ARG A 524 27.74 -0.21 27.24
N GLY A 525 27.24 0.95 27.68
CA GLY A 525 28.02 2.17 27.85
C GLY A 525 28.57 2.73 26.53
N SER A 526 27.86 2.47 25.41
CA SER A 526 28.23 2.93 24.07
C SER A 526 27.38 4.10 23.57
N ASP A 527 26.81 4.90 24.48
CA ASP A 527 25.97 6.07 24.15
C ASP A 527 26.65 7.11 23.26
N HIS A 528 28.00 7.15 23.27
CA HIS A 528 28.77 8.04 22.39
C HIS A 528 28.44 7.82 20.90
N ILE A 529 28.11 6.58 20.49
CA ILE A 529 27.74 6.24 19.10
C ILE A 529 26.47 7.01 18.67
N ILE A 530 25.50 7.18 19.58
CA ILE A 530 24.27 7.92 19.30
C ILE A 530 24.60 9.35 18.89
N LYS A 531 25.54 10.01 19.61
CA LYS A 531 25.96 11.37 19.27
C LYS A 531 26.83 11.40 18.01
N GLU A 532 27.73 10.45 17.83
CA GLU A 532 28.59 10.37 16.63
C GLU A 532 27.75 10.22 15.36
N VAL A 533 26.72 9.37 15.37
CA VAL A 533 25.78 9.20 14.24
C VAL A 533 25.03 10.51 13.97
N TYR A 534 24.61 11.24 15.00
CA TYR A 534 23.98 12.55 14.82
C TYR A 534 24.91 13.54 14.09
N GLU A 535 26.18 13.66 14.54
CA GLU A 535 27.13 14.56 13.90
C GLU A 535 27.42 14.14 12.44
N LYS A 536 27.54 12.84 12.16
CA LYS A 536 27.69 12.31 10.81
C LYS A 536 26.47 12.63 9.94
N CYS A 537 25.25 12.42 10.42
CA CYS A 537 24.04 12.77 9.70
C CYS A 537 23.96 14.28 9.41
N LYS A 538 24.33 15.11 10.41
CA LYS A 538 24.30 16.57 10.30
C LYS A 538 25.31 17.10 9.29
N SER A 539 26.48 16.48 9.18
CA SER A 539 27.52 16.85 8.22
C SER A 539 27.11 16.64 6.75
N GLN A 540 26.04 15.89 6.48
CA GLN A 540 25.58 15.56 5.14
C GLN A 540 24.38 16.39 4.67
N VAL A 541 23.87 17.32 5.48
CA VAL A 541 22.61 18.06 5.18
C VAL A 541 22.70 18.82 3.86
N ASP A 542 23.89 19.37 3.55
CA ASP A 542 24.13 20.19 2.35
C ASP A 542 24.74 19.41 1.17
N LEU A 543 24.93 18.09 1.30
CA LEU A 543 25.43 17.25 0.20
C LEU A 543 24.36 17.02 -0.85
N GLU A 544 24.78 16.73 -2.08
CA GLU A 544 23.88 16.20 -3.11
C GLU A 544 23.34 14.82 -2.71
N ASP A 545 22.09 14.49 -3.04
CA ASP A 545 21.43 13.25 -2.65
C ASP A 545 22.24 12.00 -3.00
N SER A 546 22.91 11.98 -4.16
CA SER A 546 23.76 10.89 -4.62
C SER A 546 24.99 10.62 -3.74
N GLN A 547 25.38 11.58 -2.90
CA GLN A 547 26.53 11.51 -2.00
C GLN A 547 26.14 11.15 -0.57
N VAL A 548 24.84 11.17 -0.25
CA VAL A 548 24.34 10.93 1.10
C VAL A 548 24.38 9.45 1.46
N ILE A 549 25.03 9.15 2.59
CA ILE A 549 25.13 7.80 3.16
C ILE A 549 24.17 7.66 4.34
N ASN A 550 23.48 6.53 4.45
CA ASN A 550 22.67 6.22 5.62
C ASN A 550 23.52 5.84 6.83
N TYR A 551 23.85 6.82 7.68
CA TYR A 551 24.60 6.58 8.91
C TYR A 551 23.77 5.99 10.06
N VAL A 552 22.45 6.00 9.97
CA VAL A 552 21.59 5.40 11.00
C VAL A 552 21.81 3.88 11.11
N LYS A 553 22.38 3.25 10.09
CA LYS A 553 22.81 1.84 10.14
C LYS A 553 23.80 1.56 11.28
N GLU A 554 24.63 2.53 11.64
CA GLU A 554 25.64 2.37 12.71
C GLU A 554 25.00 2.20 14.09
N ILE A 555 23.74 2.64 14.28
CA ILE A 555 22.97 2.41 15.52
C ILE A 555 22.71 0.92 15.75
N TYR A 556 22.49 0.16 14.69
CA TYR A 556 22.17 -1.27 14.78
C TYR A 556 23.39 -2.18 14.61
N ALA A 557 24.46 -1.68 13.99
CA ALA A 557 25.63 -2.47 13.60
C ALA A 557 26.30 -3.27 14.75
N PRO A 558 26.34 -2.78 16.02
CA PRO A 558 26.94 -3.53 17.11
C PRO A 558 26.12 -4.70 17.66
N PHE A 559 24.88 -4.88 17.18
CA PHE A 559 23.93 -5.84 17.75
C PHE A 559 23.47 -6.87 16.73
N SER A 560 23.31 -8.11 17.18
CA SER A 560 22.66 -9.15 16.38
C SER A 560 21.14 -8.97 16.36
N ASP A 561 20.47 -9.64 15.40
CA ASP A 561 19.00 -9.64 15.32
C ASP A 561 18.36 -10.26 16.58
N GLU A 562 19.02 -11.26 17.16
CA GLU A 562 18.59 -11.94 18.39
C GLU A 562 18.68 -11.02 19.61
N GLU A 563 19.74 -10.24 19.74
CA GLU A 563 19.90 -9.26 20.83
C GLU A 563 18.83 -8.17 20.76
N ILE A 564 18.56 -7.65 19.57
CA ILE A 564 17.48 -6.66 19.36
C ILE A 564 16.12 -7.30 19.66
N SER A 565 15.84 -8.53 19.20
CA SER A 565 14.60 -9.25 19.51
C SER A 565 14.40 -9.48 20.99
N ALA A 566 15.45 -9.86 21.71
CA ALA A 566 15.41 -10.03 23.16
C ALA A 566 15.08 -8.71 23.88
N LYS A 567 15.70 -7.59 23.45
CA LYS A 567 15.42 -6.28 24.03
C LYS A 567 14.02 -5.79 23.68
N ILE A 568 13.52 -6.03 22.46
CA ILE A 568 12.12 -5.75 22.10
C ILE A 568 11.17 -6.53 22.99
N THR A 569 11.47 -7.80 23.27
CA THR A 569 10.67 -8.62 24.18
C THR A 569 10.63 -8.01 25.58
N GLU A 570 11.77 -7.59 26.12
CA GLU A 570 11.86 -6.93 27.43
C GLU A 570 11.01 -5.63 27.48
N LEU A 571 11.09 -4.80 26.43
CA LEU A 571 10.35 -3.54 26.35
C LEU A 571 8.83 -3.72 26.22
N LEU A 572 8.39 -4.78 25.52
CA LEU A 572 6.99 -4.98 25.21
C LEU A 572 6.22 -5.86 26.20
N VAL A 573 6.93 -6.70 26.96
CA VAL A 573 6.28 -7.61 27.90
C VAL A 573 5.87 -6.89 29.17
N PRO A 574 4.57 -6.86 29.52
CA PRO A 574 4.10 -6.27 30.78
C PRO A 574 4.66 -7.01 32.01
N GLU A 575 4.94 -6.28 33.09
CA GLU A 575 5.44 -6.85 34.35
C GLU A 575 4.47 -7.87 34.98
N GLU A 576 3.18 -7.73 34.73
CA GLU A 576 2.12 -8.58 35.27
C GLU A 576 1.94 -9.93 34.54
N MET A 577 2.85 -10.31 33.62
CA MET A 577 2.75 -11.59 32.92
C MET A 577 2.99 -12.78 33.84
N ASN A 578 2.15 -13.82 33.72
CA ASN A 578 2.19 -15.02 34.55
C ASN A 578 3.16 -16.09 34.02
N CYS A 579 3.68 -15.94 32.81
CA CYS A 579 4.55 -16.89 32.12
C CYS A 579 5.61 -16.19 31.28
N PRO A 580 6.70 -16.89 30.93
CA PRO A 580 7.70 -16.37 30.00
C PRO A 580 7.08 -16.02 28.64
N VAL A 581 7.54 -14.91 28.05
CA VAL A 581 7.18 -14.46 26.71
C VAL A 581 8.43 -14.35 25.87
N GLU A 582 8.34 -14.77 24.61
CA GLU A 582 9.40 -14.64 23.62
C GLU A 582 8.81 -14.06 22.34
N ILE A 583 9.50 -13.09 21.71
CA ILE A 583 9.11 -12.52 20.42
C ILE A 583 10.15 -12.91 19.36
N ILE A 584 9.69 -13.59 18.32
CA ILE A 584 10.52 -14.09 17.23
C ILE A 584 10.16 -13.37 15.95
N PHE A 585 11.15 -12.77 15.29
CA PHE A 585 11.01 -12.10 14.01
C PHE A 585 11.49 -12.98 12.85
N GLN A 586 10.88 -12.77 11.69
CA GLN A 586 11.40 -13.30 10.44
C GLN A 586 12.79 -12.72 10.16
N SER A 587 13.62 -13.44 9.42
CA SER A 587 14.89 -12.90 8.92
C SER A 587 14.71 -12.27 7.55
N VAL A 588 15.57 -11.29 7.22
CA VAL A 588 15.60 -10.66 5.87
C VAL A 588 15.93 -11.72 4.80
N GLU A 589 16.81 -12.67 5.10
CA GLU A 589 17.13 -13.78 4.20
C GLU A 589 15.89 -14.63 3.86
N ASN A 590 15.10 -14.98 4.86
CA ASN A 590 13.88 -15.75 4.66
C ASN A 590 12.79 -14.93 3.95
N LEU A 591 12.72 -13.62 4.22
CA LEU A 591 11.85 -12.71 3.45
C LEU A 591 12.20 -12.77 1.96
N HIS A 592 13.47 -12.68 1.58
CA HIS A 592 13.91 -12.78 0.20
C HIS A 592 13.64 -14.16 -0.42
N LYS A 593 13.75 -15.24 0.36
CA LYS A 593 13.36 -16.59 -0.09
C LYS A 593 11.85 -16.71 -0.34
N ALA A 594 11.04 -16.03 0.47
CA ALA A 594 9.59 -16.05 0.33
C ALA A 594 9.11 -15.14 -0.79
N CYS A 595 9.66 -13.91 -0.89
CA CYS A 595 9.26 -12.85 -1.80
C CYS A 595 10.40 -12.47 -2.76
N PRO A 596 10.87 -13.35 -3.66
CA PRO A 596 12.11 -13.17 -4.42
C PRO A 596 12.04 -12.03 -5.45
N LYS A 597 10.85 -11.59 -5.82
CA LYS A 597 10.62 -10.48 -6.76
C LYS A 597 10.52 -9.12 -6.07
N ASN A 598 10.22 -9.07 -4.76
CA ASN A 598 9.99 -7.84 -4.00
C ASN A 598 11.12 -7.61 -3.01
N LEU A 599 12.27 -7.16 -3.52
CA LEU A 599 13.50 -6.94 -2.76
C LEU A 599 13.65 -5.51 -2.21
N GLY A 600 12.58 -4.73 -2.23
CA GLY A 600 12.50 -3.42 -1.58
C GLY A 600 12.27 -3.59 -0.08
N ASP A 601 13.36 -3.62 0.67
CA ASP A 601 13.42 -4.03 2.07
C ASP A 601 14.03 -2.95 3.00
N TRP A 602 14.02 -1.70 2.55
CA TRP A 602 14.62 -0.54 3.25
C TRP A 602 14.15 -0.37 4.71
N TYR A 603 12.94 -0.82 5.04
CA TYR A 603 12.44 -0.81 6.43
C TYR A 603 13.27 -1.67 7.39
N PHE A 604 13.88 -2.73 6.86
CA PHE A 604 14.62 -3.73 7.61
C PHE A 604 16.12 -3.52 7.51
N THR A 605 16.61 -3.16 6.32
CA THR A 605 18.04 -3.07 5.98
C THR A 605 18.60 -1.65 5.94
N GLY A 606 17.73 -0.64 5.75
CA GLY A 606 18.12 0.74 5.48
C GLY A 606 18.69 0.96 4.08
N ASP A 607 18.48 0.01 3.14
CA ASP A 607 18.93 0.10 1.74
C ASP A 607 17.85 0.76 0.87
N TYR A 608 17.76 2.08 0.96
CA TYR A 608 16.76 2.84 0.22
C TYR A 608 17.00 2.79 -1.29
N PRO A 609 15.95 2.57 -2.10
CA PRO A 609 16.06 2.45 -3.56
C PRO A 609 16.34 3.78 -4.27
N THR A 610 16.13 4.92 -3.60
CA THR A 610 16.41 6.24 -4.17
C THR A 610 17.38 7.02 -3.30
N ALA A 611 18.10 7.95 -3.91
CA ALA A 611 19.09 8.79 -3.20
C ALA A 611 18.44 9.65 -2.11
N GLY A 612 17.25 10.20 -2.36
CA GLY A 612 16.47 10.96 -1.39
C GLY A 612 16.08 10.16 -0.15
N GLY A 613 15.96 8.83 -0.26
CA GLY A 613 15.67 7.95 0.89
C GLY A 613 16.74 8.02 1.98
N ASN A 614 18.03 8.02 1.60
CA ASN A 614 19.13 8.17 2.57
C ASN A 614 19.09 9.53 3.27
N ARG A 615 18.77 10.60 2.53
CA ARG A 615 18.59 11.94 3.11
C ARG A 615 17.47 11.95 4.14
N VAL A 616 16.32 11.34 3.81
CA VAL A 616 15.16 11.31 4.69
C VAL A 616 15.46 10.56 5.98
N VAL A 617 16.11 9.40 5.95
CA VAL A 617 16.44 8.66 7.18
C VAL A 617 17.43 9.41 8.07
N ASN A 618 18.45 10.04 7.48
CA ASN A 618 19.37 10.88 8.24
C ASN A 618 18.65 12.09 8.86
N ARG A 619 17.73 12.72 8.12
CA ARG A 619 16.92 13.82 8.64
C ARG A 619 15.98 13.36 9.76
N ALA A 620 15.37 12.17 9.63
CA ALA A 620 14.56 11.58 10.69
C ALA A 620 15.37 11.37 11.98
N TYR A 621 16.63 10.95 11.84
CA TYR A 621 17.53 10.79 12.98
C TYR A 621 17.93 12.14 13.62
N ILE A 622 18.22 13.15 12.81
CA ILE A 622 18.47 14.52 13.29
C ILE A 622 17.25 15.03 14.06
N ASN A 623 16.05 14.90 13.49
CA ASN A 623 14.81 15.31 14.12
C ASN A 623 14.58 14.61 15.46
N PHE A 624 14.82 13.29 15.53
CA PHE A 624 14.78 12.53 16.78
C PHE A 624 15.75 13.09 17.83
N PHE A 625 17.02 13.28 17.47
CA PHE A 625 18.05 13.74 18.40
C PHE A 625 17.81 15.17 18.91
N GLU A 626 17.26 16.06 18.06
CA GLU A 626 16.91 17.44 18.39
C GLU A 626 15.52 17.56 19.05
N GLY A 627 14.75 16.47 19.19
CA GLY A 627 13.39 16.47 19.75
C GLY A 627 12.34 17.13 18.84
N ASN A 628 12.63 17.24 17.54
CA ASN A 628 11.70 17.79 16.55
C ASN A 628 10.72 16.70 16.09
N LYS A 629 9.41 16.95 16.25
CA LYS A 629 8.34 16.01 15.89
C LYS A 629 7.86 16.12 14.42
N GLU A 630 8.47 16.98 13.62
CA GLU A 630 8.13 17.11 12.22
C GLU A 630 8.59 15.89 11.41
N ARG A 631 7.89 15.62 10.31
CA ARG A 631 8.33 14.61 9.35
C ARG A 631 9.62 15.06 8.65
N ALA A 632 10.44 14.11 8.27
CA ALA A 632 11.74 14.36 7.65
C ALA A 632 11.68 14.79 6.16
N TYR A 633 10.48 14.72 5.54
CA TYR A 633 10.24 15.04 4.12
C TYR A 633 8.99 15.88 3.91
#